data_784fe405feb1c4239ed54bfcfe09ef44
#
_entry.id   784fe405feb1c4239ed54bfcfe09ef44
#
_cell.length_a   1.000
_cell.length_b   1.000
_cell.length_c   1.000
_cell.angle_alpha   90.00
_cell.angle_beta   90.00
_cell.angle_gamma   90.00
#
_symmetry.space_group_name_H-M   'P 1'
#
loop_
_entity.id
_entity.type
_entity.pdbx_description
1 polymer ?
#
loop_
_entity_poly.entity_id
_entity_poly.type
_entity_poly.pdbx_seq_one_letter_code
_entity_poly.pdbx_strand_id
1 'polypeptide(L)'
;MSDTSVHNTVYTDDAQFGDYVALLKPRVMSLVVFTAFVGLMAAPVSVHPFVAAVSILFIALGGGASGALNMWYDADIDRVMRRTRKRPIPAGKVTEGEAKALGLALSGFSVVMLGLASNFVAAGFLAFTIFFYVVIYTMWLKRWTPQNIVIGGAAGAFPPMIGWAVATGGVSVESVLMFALIFMWTPPHFWALALFMRNDYDDAKVPMLTVTHGRRATRKHILVYTVLLAALALAAGFTSIGGAIYIITALVLNSLFLLGAWRIWRRDEEMSEQDNFAEERKFFKLSLAYLFLHFGAILVEAGLDRFGWGTWL
;
A
#
# COMPACT_ATOMS: atom_id res chain seq x y z
N MET A 1 10.56 -36.69 -25.72
CA MET A 1 9.09 -36.56 -25.67
C MET A 1 8.79 -35.61 -24.51
N SER A 2 8.56 -34.35 -24.84
CA SER A 2 8.25 -33.29 -23.87
C SER A 2 6.74 -33.29 -23.65
N ASP A 3 6.34 -33.69 -22.47
CA ASP A 3 4.94 -33.64 -22.05
C ASP A 3 4.60 -32.18 -21.70
N THR A 4 4.09 -31.43 -22.66
CA THR A 4 3.46 -30.13 -22.46
C THR A 4 2.02 -30.36 -22.03
N SER A 5 1.82 -30.67 -20.75
CA SER A 5 0.50 -30.62 -20.13
C SER A 5 0.04 -29.16 -20.07
N VAL A 6 -0.64 -28.73 -21.13
CA VAL A 6 -1.45 -27.50 -21.12
C VAL A 6 -2.54 -27.70 -20.07
N HIS A 7 -2.40 -27.06 -18.91
CA HIS A 7 -3.48 -26.98 -17.94
C HIS A 7 -4.63 -26.20 -18.58
N ASN A 8 -5.56 -26.92 -19.21
CA ASN A 8 -6.86 -26.38 -19.60
C ASN A 8 -7.63 -25.97 -18.32
N THR A 9 -7.51 -24.73 -17.92
CA THR A 9 -8.45 -24.13 -16.98
C THR A 9 -9.81 -24.09 -17.68
N VAL A 10 -10.75 -24.90 -17.23
CA VAL A 10 -12.14 -24.85 -17.68
C VAL A 10 -12.71 -23.53 -17.16
N TYR A 11 -12.90 -22.57 -18.08
CA TYR A 11 -13.63 -21.32 -17.77
C TYR A 11 -15.09 -21.69 -17.63
N THR A 12 -15.65 -21.49 -16.43
CA THR A 12 -16.97 -22.01 -16.04
C THR A 12 -18.10 -20.97 -16.10
N ASP A 13 -17.78 -19.70 -16.40
CA ASP A 13 -18.78 -18.62 -16.45
C ASP A 13 -18.22 -17.44 -17.27
N ASP A 14 -19.09 -16.71 -17.98
CA ASP A 14 -18.71 -15.51 -18.69
C ASP A 14 -18.26 -14.42 -17.68
N ALA A 15 -17.13 -13.78 -17.95
CA ALA A 15 -16.59 -12.71 -17.11
C ALA A 15 -17.61 -11.55 -17.00
N GLN A 16 -17.95 -11.19 -15.80
CA GLN A 16 -18.84 -10.05 -15.53
C GLN A 16 -18.00 -8.76 -15.31
N PHE A 17 -18.61 -7.60 -15.55
CA PHE A 17 -17.96 -6.31 -15.29
C PHE A 17 -17.36 -6.20 -13.86
N GLY A 18 -18.06 -6.75 -12.86
CA GLY A 18 -17.60 -6.81 -11.48
C GLY A 18 -16.28 -7.56 -11.28
N ASP A 19 -16.01 -8.57 -12.11
CA ASP A 19 -14.76 -9.34 -12.04
C ASP A 19 -13.57 -8.50 -12.53
N TYR A 20 -13.75 -7.69 -13.57
CA TYR A 20 -12.73 -6.75 -14.03
C TYR A 20 -12.47 -5.62 -13.01
N VAL A 21 -13.52 -5.10 -12.37
CA VAL A 21 -13.38 -4.16 -11.25
C VAL A 21 -12.63 -4.79 -10.08
N ALA A 22 -12.86 -6.07 -9.78
CA ALA A 22 -12.16 -6.78 -8.72
C ALA A 22 -10.66 -6.92 -8.98
N LEU A 23 -10.21 -6.98 -10.27
CA LEU A 23 -8.79 -6.96 -10.62
C LEU A 23 -8.11 -5.66 -10.16
N LEU A 24 -8.82 -4.54 -10.17
CA LEU A 24 -8.30 -3.23 -9.75
C LEU A 24 -8.20 -3.07 -8.22
N LYS A 25 -8.60 -4.06 -7.45
CA LYS A 25 -8.51 -4.10 -5.97
C LYS A 25 -9.10 -2.87 -5.26
N PRO A 26 -10.36 -2.49 -5.49
CA PRO A 26 -10.92 -1.20 -5.04
C PRO A 26 -10.79 -0.97 -3.54
N ARG A 27 -10.89 -2.01 -2.70
CA ARG A 27 -10.72 -1.90 -1.24
C ARG A 27 -9.29 -1.50 -0.83
N VAL A 28 -8.28 -1.97 -1.54
CA VAL A 28 -6.88 -1.57 -1.29
C VAL A 28 -6.64 -0.17 -1.86
N MET A 29 -7.17 0.07 -3.06
CA MET A 29 -7.02 1.36 -3.74
C MET A 29 -7.68 2.51 -2.99
N SER A 30 -8.71 2.30 -2.18
CA SER A 30 -9.33 3.38 -1.40
C SER A 30 -8.34 4.12 -0.50
N LEU A 31 -7.44 3.40 0.18
CA LEU A 31 -6.41 4.02 1.02
C LEU A 31 -5.31 4.70 0.18
N VAL A 32 -4.93 4.09 -0.95
CA VAL A 32 -3.97 4.67 -1.90
C VAL A 32 -4.49 5.99 -2.47
N VAL A 33 -5.74 6.02 -2.91
CA VAL A 33 -6.41 7.21 -3.43
C VAL A 33 -6.54 8.29 -2.35
N PHE A 34 -6.91 7.89 -1.14
CA PHE A 34 -7.01 8.79 0.00
C PHE A 34 -5.66 9.46 0.30
N THR A 35 -4.57 8.70 0.37
CA THR A 35 -3.24 9.29 0.65
C THR A 35 -2.73 10.17 -0.49
N ALA A 36 -3.04 9.83 -1.75
CA ALA A 36 -2.75 10.69 -2.90
C ALA A 36 -3.54 12.02 -2.82
N PHE A 37 -4.82 11.94 -2.47
CA PHE A 37 -5.66 13.12 -2.25
C PHE A 37 -5.10 14.00 -1.12
N VAL A 38 -4.69 13.41 0.01
CA VAL A 38 -4.07 14.16 1.11
C VAL A 38 -2.79 14.85 0.65
N GLY A 39 -1.92 14.16 -0.10
CA GLY A 39 -0.70 14.76 -0.63
C GLY A 39 -0.97 15.96 -1.56
N LEU A 40 -2.02 15.87 -2.36
CA LEU A 40 -2.46 16.99 -3.22
C LEU A 40 -3.01 18.16 -2.37
N MET A 41 -3.81 17.87 -1.36
CA MET A 41 -4.44 18.89 -0.51
C MET A 41 -3.45 19.56 0.46
N ALA A 42 -2.42 18.85 0.89
CA ALA A 42 -1.37 19.36 1.77
C ALA A 42 -0.32 20.22 1.03
N ALA A 43 -0.33 20.20 -0.30
CA ALA A 43 0.58 21.02 -1.08
C ALA A 43 0.25 22.53 -0.93
N PRO A 44 1.28 23.41 -0.90
CA PRO A 44 1.10 24.83 -0.65
C PRO A 44 0.51 25.61 -1.87
N VAL A 45 0.11 24.90 -2.89
CA VAL A 45 -0.43 25.46 -4.16
C VAL A 45 -1.85 24.98 -4.36
N SER A 46 -2.76 25.91 -4.65
CA SER A 46 -4.14 25.59 -4.99
C SER A 46 -4.25 25.03 -6.41
N VAL A 47 -4.91 23.89 -6.54
CA VAL A 47 -5.20 23.25 -7.82
C VAL A 47 -6.68 23.43 -8.15
N HIS A 48 -7.00 23.69 -9.41
CA HIS A 48 -8.40 23.77 -9.83
C HIS A 48 -9.14 22.44 -9.51
N PRO A 49 -10.35 22.48 -8.92
CA PRO A 49 -11.03 21.26 -8.46
C PRO A 49 -11.21 20.19 -9.53
N PHE A 50 -11.45 20.59 -10.77
CA PHE A 50 -11.56 19.67 -11.91
C PHE A 50 -10.23 18.94 -12.16
N VAL A 51 -9.10 19.66 -12.19
CA VAL A 51 -7.77 19.08 -12.38
C VAL A 51 -7.43 18.15 -11.21
N ALA A 52 -7.76 18.54 -9.99
CA ALA A 52 -7.60 17.70 -8.79
C ALA A 52 -8.37 16.37 -8.92
N ALA A 53 -9.67 16.44 -9.23
CA ALA A 53 -10.53 15.27 -9.36
C ALA A 53 -10.05 14.32 -10.47
N VAL A 54 -9.72 14.86 -11.65
CA VAL A 54 -9.23 14.09 -12.80
C VAL A 54 -7.86 13.45 -12.50
N SER A 55 -6.96 14.18 -11.85
CA SER A 55 -5.65 13.64 -11.45
C SER A 55 -5.77 12.49 -10.45
N ILE A 56 -6.63 12.64 -9.45
CA ILE A 56 -6.90 11.55 -8.47
C ILE A 56 -7.52 10.34 -9.15
N LEU A 57 -8.41 10.54 -10.14
CA LEU A 57 -8.98 9.45 -10.93
C LEU A 57 -7.87 8.67 -11.68
N PHE A 58 -6.93 9.36 -12.34
CA PHE A 58 -5.87 8.69 -13.08
C PHE A 58 -4.83 8.04 -12.16
N ILE A 59 -4.56 8.60 -10.98
CA ILE A 59 -3.76 7.93 -9.95
C ILE A 59 -4.46 6.64 -9.50
N ALA A 60 -5.78 6.67 -9.28
CA ALA A 60 -6.57 5.51 -8.91
C ALA A 60 -6.56 4.42 -9.98
N LEU A 61 -6.74 4.81 -11.25
CA LEU A 61 -6.69 3.88 -12.38
C LEU A 61 -5.30 3.25 -12.56
N GLY A 62 -4.23 4.03 -12.45
CA GLY A 62 -2.86 3.52 -12.53
C GLY A 62 -2.51 2.57 -11.38
N GLY A 63 -2.94 2.89 -10.15
CA GLY A 63 -2.82 2.00 -9.01
C GLY A 63 -3.61 0.71 -9.20
N GLY A 64 -4.85 0.80 -9.70
CA GLY A 64 -5.69 -0.35 -10.05
C GLY A 64 -5.06 -1.20 -11.14
N ALA A 65 -4.53 -0.58 -12.20
CA ALA A 65 -3.81 -1.26 -13.28
C ALA A 65 -2.63 -2.10 -12.76
N SER A 66 -1.86 -1.53 -11.83
CA SER A 66 -0.80 -2.26 -11.12
C SER A 66 -1.36 -3.48 -10.38
N GLY A 67 -2.55 -3.35 -9.78
CA GLY A 67 -3.27 -4.44 -9.11
C GLY A 67 -3.63 -5.58 -10.07
N ALA A 68 -4.13 -5.26 -11.28
CA ALA A 68 -4.46 -6.23 -12.31
C ALA A 68 -3.21 -6.97 -12.82
N LEU A 69 -2.12 -6.23 -13.10
CA LEU A 69 -0.84 -6.81 -13.53
C LEU A 69 -0.22 -7.70 -12.44
N ASN A 70 -0.36 -7.33 -11.17
CA ASN A 70 0.07 -8.17 -10.06
C ASN A 70 -0.76 -9.46 -9.98
N MET A 71 -2.09 -9.41 -10.14
CA MET A 71 -2.91 -10.63 -10.15
C MET A 71 -2.62 -11.52 -11.35
N TRP A 72 -2.34 -10.93 -12.52
CA TRP A 72 -1.89 -11.68 -13.67
C TRP A 72 -0.61 -12.46 -13.39
N TYR A 73 0.42 -11.78 -12.87
CA TYR A 73 1.74 -12.41 -12.67
C TYR A 73 1.74 -13.42 -11.50
N ASP A 74 0.97 -13.15 -10.46
CA ASP A 74 0.87 -13.97 -9.25
C ASP A 74 -0.22 -15.05 -9.34
N ALA A 75 -0.79 -15.34 -10.51
CA ALA A 75 -1.90 -16.28 -10.65
C ALA A 75 -1.57 -17.69 -10.09
N ASP A 76 -0.32 -18.14 -10.22
CA ASP A 76 0.19 -19.39 -9.64
C ASP A 76 0.17 -19.36 -8.10
N ILE A 77 0.71 -18.33 -7.49
CA ILE A 77 0.72 -18.11 -6.03
C ILE A 77 -0.71 -17.99 -5.51
N ASP A 78 -1.54 -17.21 -6.20
CA ASP A 78 -2.91 -16.91 -5.79
C ASP A 78 -3.83 -18.16 -5.78
N ARG A 79 -3.55 -19.16 -6.63
CA ARG A 79 -4.27 -20.45 -6.63
C ARG A 79 -3.99 -21.26 -5.36
N VAL A 80 -2.81 -21.18 -4.79
CA VAL A 80 -2.38 -21.93 -3.61
C VAL A 80 -2.88 -21.29 -2.32
N MET A 81 -2.81 -19.96 -2.22
CA MET A 81 -3.15 -19.23 -1.00
C MET A 81 -4.65 -19.18 -0.74
N ARG A 82 -5.10 -19.58 0.47
CA ARG A 82 -6.52 -19.58 0.89
C ARG A 82 -7.19 -18.23 0.72
N ARG A 83 -6.45 -17.14 1.01
CA ARG A 83 -6.95 -15.76 0.93
C ARG A 83 -7.21 -15.29 -0.50
N THR A 84 -6.47 -15.80 -1.49
CA THR A 84 -6.46 -15.26 -2.86
C THR A 84 -7.03 -16.19 -3.91
N ARG A 85 -7.25 -17.47 -3.60
CA ARG A 85 -7.82 -18.48 -4.53
C ARG A 85 -9.20 -18.13 -5.11
N LYS A 86 -9.93 -17.20 -4.48
CA LYS A 86 -11.24 -16.71 -4.93
C LYS A 86 -11.15 -15.46 -5.82
N ARG A 87 -9.94 -14.98 -6.13
CA ARG A 87 -9.74 -13.85 -7.05
C ARG A 87 -10.19 -14.22 -8.46
N PRO A 88 -10.52 -13.26 -9.35
CA PRO A 88 -11.08 -13.55 -10.68
C PRO A 88 -10.25 -14.52 -11.52
N ILE A 89 -8.92 -14.39 -11.52
CA ILE A 89 -8.05 -15.26 -12.34
C ILE A 89 -7.96 -16.67 -11.76
N PRO A 90 -7.60 -16.89 -10.47
CA PRO A 90 -7.62 -18.24 -9.88
C PRO A 90 -8.97 -18.93 -9.91
N ALA A 91 -10.06 -18.15 -9.83
CA ALA A 91 -11.43 -18.67 -9.90
C ALA A 91 -11.90 -19.00 -11.34
N GLY A 92 -11.06 -18.76 -12.36
CA GLY A 92 -11.39 -19.05 -13.77
C GLY A 92 -12.42 -18.11 -14.40
N LYS A 93 -12.69 -16.95 -13.80
CA LYS A 93 -13.65 -15.95 -14.29
C LYS A 93 -13.05 -15.00 -15.34
N VAL A 94 -11.79 -14.64 -15.16
CA VAL A 94 -11.03 -13.77 -16.08
C VAL A 94 -9.75 -14.48 -16.47
N THR A 95 -9.41 -14.44 -17.75
CA THR A 95 -8.17 -15.04 -18.26
C THR A 95 -6.95 -14.22 -17.87
N GLU A 96 -5.80 -14.86 -17.80
CA GLU A 96 -4.51 -14.19 -17.57
C GLU A 96 -4.22 -13.16 -18.69
N GLY A 97 -4.61 -13.48 -19.94
CA GLY A 97 -4.46 -12.60 -21.09
C GLY A 97 -5.29 -11.32 -20.99
N GLU A 98 -6.57 -11.44 -20.60
CA GLU A 98 -7.45 -10.29 -20.38
C GLU A 98 -6.96 -9.40 -19.25
N ALA A 99 -6.57 -9.99 -18.10
CA ALA A 99 -6.05 -9.24 -16.97
C ALA A 99 -4.76 -8.48 -17.31
N LYS A 100 -3.85 -9.10 -18.08
CA LYS A 100 -2.63 -8.48 -18.60
C LYS A 100 -2.96 -7.33 -19.55
N ALA A 101 -3.84 -7.56 -20.52
CA ALA A 101 -4.22 -6.55 -21.51
C ALA A 101 -4.87 -5.33 -20.84
N LEU A 102 -5.83 -5.56 -19.94
CA LEU A 102 -6.46 -4.52 -19.15
C LEU A 102 -5.43 -3.71 -18.32
N GLY A 103 -4.55 -4.42 -17.61
CA GLY A 103 -3.53 -3.78 -16.79
C GLY A 103 -2.56 -2.91 -17.60
N LEU A 104 -2.07 -3.40 -18.75
CA LEU A 104 -1.19 -2.62 -19.63
C LEU A 104 -1.90 -1.42 -20.25
N ALA A 105 -3.12 -1.61 -20.76
CA ALA A 105 -3.90 -0.53 -21.37
C ALA A 105 -4.20 0.58 -20.36
N LEU A 106 -4.69 0.24 -19.16
CA LEU A 106 -4.96 1.20 -18.10
C LEU A 106 -3.69 1.87 -17.57
N SER A 107 -2.55 1.17 -17.50
CA SER A 107 -1.27 1.76 -17.10
C SER A 107 -0.84 2.86 -18.07
N GLY A 108 -0.80 2.56 -19.37
CA GLY A 108 -0.44 3.55 -20.39
C GLY A 108 -1.42 4.73 -20.42
N PHE A 109 -2.72 4.42 -20.42
CA PHE A 109 -3.77 5.43 -20.44
C PHE A 109 -3.69 6.37 -19.21
N SER A 110 -3.58 5.83 -18.00
CA SER A 110 -3.54 6.65 -16.78
C SER A 110 -2.30 7.54 -16.71
N VAL A 111 -1.14 7.06 -17.13
CA VAL A 111 0.10 7.86 -17.15
C VAL A 111 -0.01 9.02 -18.15
N VAL A 112 -0.44 8.73 -19.39
CA VAL A 112 -0.61 9.76 -20.43
C VAL A 112 -1.63 10.81 -19.98
N MET A 113 -2.78 10.36 -19.50
CA MET A 113 -3.85 11.27 -19.10
C MET A 113 -3.51 12.08 -17.85
N LEU A 114 -2.75 11.54 -16.91
CA LEU A 114 -2.25 12.30 -15.75
C LEU A 114 -1.26 13.39 -16.21
N GLY A 115 -0.39 13.08 -17.17
CA GLY A 115 0.54 14.06 -17.75
C GLY A 115 -0.18 15.20 -18.45
N LEU A 116 -1.23 14.91 -19.21
CA LEU A 116 -2.05 15.91 -19.90
C LEU A 116 -2.92 16.73 -18.94
N ALA A 117 -3.44 16.09 -17.87
CA ALA A 117 -4.32 16.76 -16.92
C ALA A 117 -3.55 17.63 -15.91
N SER A 118 -2.32 17.28 -15.56
CA SER A 118 -1.52 17.99 -14.56
C SER A 118 -0.13 18.35 -15.06
N ASN A 119 0.85 17.44 -14.92
CA ASN A 119 2.23 17.69 -15.38
C ASN A 119 3.00 16.37 -15.56
N PHE A 120 4.13 16.45 -16.25
CA PHE A 120 4.97 15.29 -16.56
C PHE A 120 5.71 14.72 -15.35
N VAL A 121 5.92 15.48 -14.27
CA VAL A 121 6.56 14.98 -13.04
C VAL A 121 5.62 14.01 -12.34
N ALA A 122 4.36 14.38 -12.16
CA ALA A 122 3.35 13.48 -11.58
C ALA A 122 3.15 12.22 -12.44
N ALA A 123 3.09 12.37 -13.76
CA ALA A 123 3.00 11.24 -14.70
C ALA A 123 4.22 10.32 -14.61
N GLY A 124 5.43 10.87 -14.52
CA GLY A 124 6.67 10.14 -14.35
C GLY A 124 6.70 9.33 -13.03
N PHE A 125 6.26 9.93 -11.93
CA PHE A 125 6.12 9.22 -10.66
C PHE A 125 5.08 8.11 -10.74
N LEU A 126 3.94 8.32 -11.40
CA LEU A 126 2.94 7.27 -11.60
C LEU A 126 3.50 6.11 -12.42
N ALA A 127 4.16 6.41 -13.54
CA ALA A 127 4.81 5.41 -14.39
C ALA A 127 5.88 4.63 -13.61
N PHE A 128 6.72 5.32 -12.85
CA PHE A 128 7.73 4.68 -12.00
C PHE A 128 7.10 3.80 -10.92
N THR A 129 6.02 4.26 -10.28
CA THR A 129 5.31 3.49 -9.26
C THR A 129 4.73 2.20 -9.82
N ILE A 130 4.10 2.27 -11.00
CA ILE A 130 3.57 1.09 -11.71
C ILE A 130 4.70 0.11 -12.03
N PHE A 131 5.78 0.61 -12.64
CA PHE A 131 6.97 -0.20 -12.95
C PHE A 131 7.57 -0.84 -11.69
N PHE A 132 7.76 -0.06 -10.64
CA PHE A 132 8.32 -0.55 -9.38
C PHE A 132 7.47 -1.65 -8.76
N TYR A 133 6.15 -1.44 -8.71
CA TYR A 133 5.24 -2.44 -8.14
C TYR A 133 5.15 -3.71 -8.97
N VAL A 134 5.06 -3.60 -10.30
CA VAL A 134 4.89 -4.76 -11.18
C VAL A 134 6.20 -5.49 -11.38
N VAL A 135 7.25 -4.79 -11.79
CA VAL A 135 8.52 -5.43 -12.16
C VAL A 135 9.38 -5.68 -10.93
N ILE A 136 9.72 -4.63 -10.17
CA ILE A 136 10.68 -4.76 -9.08
C ILE A 136 10.07 -5.57 -7.93
N TYR A 137 8.88 -5.19 -7.45
CA TYR A 137 8.27 -5.91 -6.32
C TYR A 137 7.66 -7.24 -6.72
N THR A 138 6.69 -7.26 -7.67
CA THR A 138 5.90 -8.47 -7.97
C THR A 138 6.73 -9.53 -8.69
N MET A 139 7.45 -9.15 -9.76
CA MET A 139 8.20 -10.12 -10.56
C MET A 139 9.50 -10.56 -9.88
N TRP A 140 10.19 -9.66 -9.19
CA TRP A 140 11.50 -9.97 -8.61
C TRP A 140 11.45 -10.17 -7.10
N LEU A 141 11.32 -9.11 -6.31
CA LEU A 141 11.53 -9.15 -4.87
C LEU A 141 10.64 -10.13 -4.13
N LYS A 142 9.36 -10.22 -4.52
CA LYS A 142 8.37 -11.06 -3.85
C LYS A 142 8.76 -12.54 -3.83
N ARG A 143 9.52 -12.99 -4.85
CA ARG A 143 9.93 -14.39 -5.00
C ARG A 143 11.35 -14.66 -4.55
N TRP A 144 12.18 -13.62 -4.33
CA TRP A 144 13.62 -13.79 -4.14
C TRP A 144 14.12 -13.45 -2.73
N THR A 145 13.45 -12.56 -2.02
CA THR A 145 14.00 -12.03 -0.77
C THR A 145 12.97 -11.87 0.34
N PRO A 146 13.34 -12.13 1.62
CA PRO A 146 12.50 -11.82 2.76
C PRO A 146 12.32 -10.31 3.00
N GLN A 147 13.15 -9.48 2.36
CA GLN A 147 13.02 -8.01 2.38
C GLN A 147 11.99 -7.48 1.38
N ASN A 148 11.26 -8.38 0.70
CA ASN A 148 10.25 -8.01 -0.29
C ASN A 148 9.21 -7.01 0.24
N ILE A 149 8.82 -7.12 1.51
CA ILE A 149 7.86 -6.20 2.15
C ILE A 149 8.49 -4.84 2.40
N VAL A 150 9.75 -4.79 2.87
CA VAL A 150 10.43 -3.52 3.14
C VAL A 150 10.61 -2.74 1.86
N ILE A 151 11.29 -3.33 0.89
CA ILE A 151 11.60 -2.64 -0.38
C ILE A 151 10.32 -2.41 -1.19
N GLY A 152 9.46 -3.45 -1.31
CA GLY A 152 8.19 -3.38 -2.04
C GLY A 152 7.20 -2.38 -1.48
N GLY A 153 7.30 -2.07 -0.18
CA GLY A 153 6.49 -1.04 0.50
C GLY A 153 6.60 0.34 -0.13
N ALA A 154 7.72 0.64 -0.82
CA ALA A 154 7.91 1.88 -1.54
C ALA A 154 6.81 2.13 -2.59
N ALA A 155 6.34 1.08 -3.29
CA ALA A 155 5.27 1.23 -4.28
C ALA A 155 3.99 1.82 -3.69
N GLY A 156 3.60 1.36 -2.49
CA GLY A 156 2.42 1.89 -1.77
C GLY A 156 2.65 3.25 -1.13
N ALA A 157 3.89 3.72 -1.05
CA ALA A 157 4.27 4.98 -0.42
C ALA A 157 4.33 6.18 -1.39
N PHE A 158 4.41 5.95 -2.70
CA PHE A 158 4.45 7.03 -3.71
C PHE A 158 3.16 7.86 -3.86
N PRO A 159 1.94 7.34 -3.63
CA PRO A 159 0.71 8.08 -3.92
C PRO A 159 0.64 9.49 -3.36
N PRO A 160 0.97 9.80 -2.10
CA PRO A 160 0.97 11.17 -1.60
C PRO A 160 2.02 12.07 -2.28
N MET A 161 3.20 11.53 -2.66
CA MET A 161 4.17 12.27 -3.47
C MET A 161 3.64 12.60 -4.86
N ILE A 162 2.90 11.65 -5.48
CA ILE A 162 2.26 11.91 -6.78
C ILE A 162 1.22 13.02 -6.63
N GLY A 163 0.37 12.95 -5.60
CA GLY A 163 -0.62 13.99 -5.31
C GLY A 163 0.02 15.36 -5.08
N TRP A 164 1.10 15.42 -4.32
CA TRP A 164 1.89 16.64 -4.13
C TRP A 164 2.48 17.17 -5.46
N ALA A 165 3.06 16.27 -6.27
CA ALA A 165 3.64 16.63 -7.57
C ALA A 165 2.58 17.11 -8.56
N VAL A 166 1.34 16.64 -8.48
CA VAL A 166 0.20 17.18 -9.27
C VAL A 166 0.04 18.70 -9.02
N ALA A 167 0.14 19.11 -7.76
CA ALA A 167 -0.04 20.51 -7.37
C ALA A 167 1.19 21.38 -7.67
N THR A 168 2.39 20.86 -7.39
CA THR A 168 3.63 21.67 -7.36
C THR A 168 4.53 21.48 -8.57
N GLY A 169 4.35 20.40 -9.33
CA GLY A 169 5.29 20.00 -10.39
C GLY A 169 6.63 19.49 -9.87
N GLY A 170 6.77 19.21 -8.57
CA GLY A 170 8.03 18.84 -7.94
C GLY A 170 7.89 18.00 -6.68
N VAL A 171 9.00 17.84 -5.97
CA VAL A 171 9.15 17.10 -4.72
C VAL A 171 9.66 18.06 -3.64
N SER A 172 9.18 17.91 -2.42
CA SER A 172 9.64 18.65 -1.24
C SER A 172 9.90 17.70 -0.09
N VAL A 173 10.47 18.22 1.00
CA VAL A 173 10.70 17.46 2.24
C VAL A 173 9.38 16.88 2.77
N GLU A 174 8.29 17.64 2.71
CA GLU A 174 6.97 17.23 3.17
C GLU A 174 6.43 16.03 2.38
N SER A 175 6.55 16.06 1.06
CA SER A 175 6.15 14.94 0.20
C SER A 175 6.98 13.68 0.46
N VAL A 176 8.29 13.85 0.75
CA VAL A 176 9.18 12.75 1.14
C VAL A 176 8.82 12.23 2.54
N LEU A 177 8.42 13.08 3.48
CA LEU A 177 7.95 12.64 4.81
C LEU A 177 6.65 11.85 4.71
N MET A 178 5.68 12.28 3.90
CA MET A 178 4.46 11.49 3.66
C MET A 178 4.76 10.13 3.02
N PHE A 179 5.69 10.07 2.06
CA PHE A 179 6.20 8.82 1.53
C PHE A 179 6.84 7.97 2.64
N ALA A 180 7.74 8.54 3.43
CA ALA A 180 8.48 7.83 4.46
C ALA A 180 7.56 7.29 5.56
N LEU A 181 6.48 7.99 5.93
CA LEU A 181 5.45 7.51 6.85
C LEU A 181 4.82 6.20 6.37
N ILE A 182 4.40 6.13 5.11
CA ILE A 182 3.81 4.90 4.54
C ILE A 182 4.87 3.82 4.39
N PHE A 183 6.07 4.19 3.94
CA PHE A 183 7.17 3.25 3.74
C PHE A 183 7.57 2.56 5.06
N MET A 184 7.73 3.32 6.16
CA MET A 184 8.04 2.77 7.47
C MET A 184 6.87 2.06 8.14
N TRP A 185 5.63 2.42 7.80
CA TRP A 185 4.43 1.74 8.26
C TRP A 185 4.22 0.37 7.62
N THR A 186 4.65 0.20 6.38
CA THR A 186 4.40 -1.01 5.59
C THR A 186 4.97 -2.28 6.24
N PRO A 187 6.23 -2.34 6.74
CA PRO A 187 6.76 -3.55 7.35
C PRO A 187 5.99 -4.01 8.60
N PRO A 188 5.75 -3.19 9.64
CA PRO A 188 5.00 -3.63 10.82
C PRO A 188 3.57 -4.08 10.47
N HIS A 189 2.90 -3.42 9.50
CA HIS A 189 1.58 -3.81 9.04
C HIS A 189 1.57 -5.21 8.39
N PHE A 190 2.40 -5.42 7.38
CA PHE A 190 2.43 -6.69 6.65
C PHE A 190 3.04 -7.84 7.44
N TRP A 191 4.03 -7.58 8.29
CA TRP A 191 4.57 -8.62 9.14
C TRP A 191 3.59 -9.04 10.25
N ALA A 192 2.77 -8.13 10.76
CA ALA A 192 1.68 -8.51 11.66
C ALA A 192 0.70 -9.48 10.97
N LEU A 193 0.32 -9.20 9.72
CA LEU A 193 -0.46 -10.12 8.90
C LEU A 193 0.24 -11.47 8.71
N ALA A 194 1.53 -11.44 8.38
CA ALA A 194 2.32 -12.64 8.12
C ALA A 194 2.48 -13.54 9.35
N LEU A 195 2.41 -13.00 10.59
CA LEU A 195 2.46 -13.80 11.81
C LEU A 195 1.32 -14.83 11.89
N PHE A 196 0.09 -14.42 11.53
CA PHE A 196 -1.07 -15.34 11.57
C PHE A 196 -1.44 -15.95 10.21
N MET A 197 -0.75 -15.58 9.13
CA MET A 197 -0.93 -16.13 7.78
C MET A 197 0.31 -16.91 7.29
N ARG A 198 1.20 -17.31 8.20
CA ARG A 198 2.48 -17.92 7.85
C ARG A 198 2.33 -19.14 6.93
N ASN A 199 1.38 -20.01 7.23
CA ASN A 199 1.19 -21.26 6.48
C ASN A 199 0.81 -20.95 5.00
N ASP A 200 -0.04 -19.95 4.74
CA ASP A 200 -0.41 -19.57 3.38
C ASP A 200 0.82 -19.09 2.57
N TYR A 201 1.76 -18.38 3.22
CA TYR A 201 3.00 -17.93 2.56
C TYR A 201 4.01 -19.05 2.37
N ASP A 202 4.08 -20.00 3.31
CA ASP A 202 4.95 -21.18 3.24
C ASP A 202 4.47 -22.12 2.13
N ASP A 203 3.18 -22.43 2.08
CA ASP A 203 2.54 -23.25 1.03
C ASP A 203 2.78 -22.64 -0.36
N ALA A 204 2.73 -21.31 -0.49
CA ALA A 204 2.98 -20.57 -1.72
C ALA A 204 4.48 -20.35 -2.03
N LYS A 205 5.39 -20.82 -1.19
CA LYS A 205 6.86 -20.65 -1.31
C LYS A 205 7.30 -19.18 -1.42
N VAL A 206 6.55 -18.26 -0.80
CA VAL A 206 6.90 -16.85 -0.74
C VAL A 206 7.84 -16.62 0.44
N PRO A 207 9.07 -16.15 0.26
CA PRO A 207 10.08 -16.03 1.32
C PRO A 207 9.79 -14.84 2.26
N MET A 208 8.66 -14.87 2.96
CA MET A 208 8.35 -13.87 3.98
C MET A 208 9.30 -13.99 5.16
N LEU A 209 9.56 -12.88 5.88
CA LEU A 209 10.43 -12.89 7.06
C LEU A 209 9.99 -13.93 8.11
N THR A 210 8.68 -14.13 8.28
CA THR A 210 8.10 -15.15 9.16
C THR A 210 8.41 -16.58 8.74
N VAL A 211 8.58 -16.82 7.44
CA VAL A 211 8.92 -18.13 6.87
C VAL A 211 10.42 -18.39 7.00
N THR A 212 11.24 -17.41 6.61
CA THR A 212 12.70 -17.56 6.51
C THR A 212 13.44 -17.41 7.84
N HIS A 213 13.00 -16.49 8.71
CA HIS A 213 13.66 -16.15 9.99
C HIS A 213 12.80 -16.45 11.22
N GLY A 214 11.58 -16.94 11.00
CA GLY A 214 10.65 -17.32 12.08
C GLY A 214 9.89 -16.13 12.69
N ARG A 215 8.87 -16.49 13.48
CA ARG A 215 7.96 -15.50 14.09
C ARG A 215 8.64 -14.63 15.15
N ARG A 216 9.60 -15.18 15.93
CA ARG A 216 10.32 -14.41 16.96
C ARG A 216 11.14 -13.25 16.37
N ALA A 217 11.89 -13.51 15.30
CA ALA A 217 12.63 -12.47 14.60
C ALA A 217 11.68 -11.43 14.02
N THR A 218 10.56 -11.87 13.42
CA THR A 218 9.54 -10.97 12.84
C THR A 218 8.95 -10.03 13.89
N ARG A 219 8.61 -10.52 15.09
CA ARG A 219 8.11 -9.70 16.20
C ARG A 219 9.12 -8.62 16.62
N LYS A 220 10.41 -8.96 16.67
CA LYS A 220 11.49 -7.98 16.94
C LYS A 220 11.54 -6.89 15.86
N HIS A 221 11.47 -7.26 14.59
CA HIS A 221 11.48 -6.30 13.48
C HIS A 221 10.23 -5.41 13.50
N ILE A 222 9.04 -5.93 13.82
CA ILE A 222 7.82 -5.14 14.01
C ILE A 222 8.08 -4.03 15.05
N LEU A 223 8.65 -4.36 16.21
CA LEU A 223 8.93 -3.37 17.26
C LEU A 223 9.93 -2.30 16.79
N VAL A 224 11.05 -2.73 16.17
CA VAL A 224 12.08 -1.78 15.68
C VAL A 224 11.50 -0.80 14.66
N TYR A 225 10.78 -1.30 13.64
CA TYR A 225 10.17 -0.44 12.63
C TYR A 225 9.05 0.45 13.20
N THR A 226 8.32 -0.02 14.22
CA THR A 226 7.32 0.81 14.91
C THR A 226 7.98 1.97 15.66
N VAL A 227 9.15 1.77 16.28
CA VAL A 227 9.92 2.85 16.94
C VAL A 227 10.40 3.87 15.90
N LEU A 228 10.96 3.40 14.78
CA LEU A 228 11.41 4.30 13.71
C LEU A 228 10.24 5.09 13.09
N LEU A 229 9.12 4.42 12.86
CA LEU A 229 7.89 5.06 12.37
C LEU A 229 7.38 6.12 13.35
N ALA A 230 7.38 5.84 14.66
CA ALA A 230 6.93 6.79 15.67
C ALA A 230 7.80 8.06 15.70
N ALA A 231 9.12 7.91 15.62
CA ALA A 231 10.04 9.04 15.53
C ALA A 231 9.78 9.88 14.26
N LEU A 232 9.60 9.22 13.12
CA LEU A 232 9.32 9.88 11.85
C LEU A 232 7.96 10.61 11.86
N ALA A 233 6.92 9.98 12.43
CA ALA A 233 5.60 10.58 12.56
C ALA A 233 5.64 11.84 13.44
N LEU A 234 6.40 11.82 14.53
CA LEU A 234 6.60 13.02 15.36
C LEU A 234 7.37 14.11 14.61
N ALA A 235 8.44 13.74 13.88
CA ALA A 235 9.22 14.70 13.09
C ALA A 235 8.36 15.42 12.03
N ALA A 236 7.44 14.72 11.38
CA ALA A 236 6.51 15.30 10.41
C ALA A 236 5.61 16.38 11.04
N GLY A 237 5.30 16.26 12.32
CA GLY A 237 4.50 17.24 13.07
C GLY A 237 5.14 18.63 13.21
N PHE A 238 6.46 18.72 13.03
CA PHE A 238 7.23 19.98 13.10
C PHE A 238 7.55 20.55 11.71
N THR A 239 6.78 20.17 10.69
CA THR A 239 6.91 20.69 9.32
C THR A 239 5.58 21.32 8.89
N SER A 240 5.55 21.93 7.72
CA SER A 240 4.36 22.61 7.19
C SER A 240 3.14 21.70 6.95
N ILE A 241 3.30 20.36 6.94
CA ILE A 241 2.18 19.40 6.90
C ILE A 241 1.66 18.99 8.29
N GLY A 242 2.35 19.45 9.37
CA GLY A 242 1.99 19.19 10.75
C GLY A 242 1.23 20.35 11.37
N GLY A 243 0.93 20.24 12.67
CA GLY A 243 0.24 21.21 13.49
C GLY A 243 -0.23 20.58 14.79
N ALA A 244 -1.01 21.32 15.60
CA ALA A 244 -1.46 20.83 16.91
C ALA A 244 -2.27 19.53 16.83
N ILE A 245 -3.24 19.49 15.89
CA ILE A 245 -4.11 18.33 15.72
C ILE A 245 -3.28 17.12 15.27
N TYR A 246 -2.35 17.34 14.34
CA TYR A 246 -1.47 16.27 13.88
C TYR A 246 -0.58 15.75 15.02
N ILE A 247 0.07 16.64 15.81
CA ILE A 247 0.96 16.24 16.91
C ILE A 247 0.20 15.46 17.97
N ILE A 248 -0.98 15.92 18.39
CA ILE A 248 -1.82 15.20 19.35
C ILE A 248 -2.21 13.82 18.80
N THR A 249 -2.63 13.77 17.55
CA THR A 249 -2.97 12.51 16.87
C THR A 249 -1.76 11.56 16.82
N ALA A 250 -0.58 12.08 16.45
CA ALA A 250 0.65 11.31 16.40
C ALA A 250 1.07 10.78 17.77
N LEU A 251 0.98 11.58 18.82
CA LEU A 251 1.30 11.15 20.19
C LEU A 251 0.38 10.01 20.66
N VAL A 252 -0.92 10.13 20.45
CA VAL A 252 -1.90 9.10 20.83
C VAL A 252 -1.68 7.82 20.01
N LEU A 253 -1.61 7.93 18.69
CA LEU A 253 -1.47 6.78 17.82
C LEU A 253 -0.13 6.07 17.98
N ASN A 254 0.97 6.82 18.13
CA ASN A 254 2.29 6.25 18.40
C ASN A 254 2.31 5.48 19.72
N SER A 255 1.69 6.04 20.78
CA SER A 255 1.61 5.37 22.09
C SER A 255 0.86 4.04 21.99
N LEU A 256 -0.29 4.01 21.30
CA LEU A 256 -1.09 2.80 21.11
C LEU A 256 -0.34 1.77 20.22
N PHE A 257 0.33 2.25 19.17
CA PHE A 257 1.02 1.37 18.22
C PHE A 257 2.29 0.77 18.83
N LEU A 258 3.07 1.58 19.58
CA LEU A 258 4.24 1.10 20.32
C LEU A 258 3.84 0.09 21.41
N LEU A 259 2.76 0.36 22.15
CA LEU A 259 2.23 -0.58 23.15
C LEU A 259 1.80 -1.90 22.50
N GLY A 260 1.12 -1.83 21.34
CA GLY A 260 0.73 -3.00 20.57
C GLY A 260 1.93 -3.81 20.08
N ALA A 261 2.94 -3.13 19.49
CA ALA A 261 4.17 -3.77 19.02
C ALA A 261 4.96 -4.41 20.17
N TRP A 262 5.03 -3.74 21.33
CA TRP A 262 5.69 -4.27 22.52
C TRP A 262 4.96 -5.50 23.09
N ARG A 263 3.61 -5.50 23.13
CA ARG A 263 2.81 -6.67 23.53
C ARG A 263 3.11 -7.86 22.65
N ILE A 264 3.10 -7.68 21.29
CA ILE A 264 3.43 -8.71 20.32
C ILE A 264 4.87 -9.22 20.53
N TRP A 265 5.83 -8.32 20.74
CA TRP A 265 7.23 -8.68 20.93
C TRP A 265 7.46 -9.59 22.15
N ARG A 266 6.68 -9.38 23.23
CA ARG A 266 6.77 -10.20 24.46
C ARG A 266 6.12 -11.58 24.33
N ARG A 267 5.35 -11.83 23.29
CA ARG A 267 4.66 -13.12 23.10
C ARG A 267 5.59 -14.16 22.49
N ASP A 268 5.41 -15.41 22.91
CA ASP A 268 5.97 -16.57 22.26
C ASP A 268 4.97 -17.21 21.26
N GLU A 269 5.33 -18.36 20.73
CA GLU A 269 4.52 -19.07 19.75
C GLU A 269 3.30 -19.72 20.40
N GLU A 270 3.50 -20.33 21.56
CA GLU A 270 2.45 -21.01 22.31
C GLU A 270 1.33 -20.05 22.73
N MET A 271 1.67 -18.90 23.32
CA MET A 271 0.70 -17.87 23.68
C MET A 271 -0.10 -17.36 22.48
N SER A 272 0.54 -17.24 21.32
CA SER A 272 -0.13 -16.74 20.11
C SER A 272 -1.05 -17.79 19.48
N GLU A 273 -0.69 -19.07 19.55
CA GLU A 273 -1.53 -20.16 19.05
C GLU A 273 -2.73 -20.42 19.95
N GLN A 274 -2.57 -20.33 21.28
CA GLN A 274 -3.66 -20.50 22.25
C GLN A 274 -4.81 -19.52 22.04
N ASP A 275 -4.53 -18.26 21.70
CA ASP A 275 -5.55 -17.25 21.45
C ASP A 275 -5.80 -16.96 19.95
N ASN A 276 -5.33 -17.85 19.07
CA ASN A 276 -5.46 -17.73 17.62
C ASN A 276 -4.94 -16.38 17.09
N PHE A 277 -3.78 -15.94 17.59
CA PHE A 277 -3.11 -14.69 17.21
C PHE A 277 -3.97 -13.43 17.44
N ALA A 278 -4.72 -13.38 18.53
CA ALA A 278 -5.67 -12.29 18.78
C ALA A 278 -4.98 -10.91 18.87
N GLU A 279 -3.84 -10.81 19.58
CA GLU A 279 -3.10 -9.53 19.68
C GLU A 279 -2.45 -9.11 18.34
N GLU A 280 -1.92 -10.05 17.57
CA GLU A 280 -1.36 -9.81 16.23
C GLU A 280 -2.44 -9.30 15.26
N ARG A 281 -3.64 -9.90 15.30
CA ARG A 281 -4.81 -9.45 14.51
C ARG A 281 -5.31 -8.07 14.94
N LYS A 282 -5.29 -7.78 16.25
CA LYS A 282 -5.66 -6.47 16.80
C LYS A 282 -4.67 -5.40 16.36
N PHE A 283 -3.37 -5.69 16.43
CA PHE A 283 -2.31 -4.79 15.95
C PHE A 283 -2.43 -4.53 14.44
N PHE A 284 -2.69 -5.56 13.64
CA PHE A 284 -2.95 -5.42 12.21
C PHE A 284 -4.13 -4.48 11.92
N LYS A 285 -5.24 -4.61 12.66
CA LYS A 285 -6.39 -3.69 12.52
C LYS A 285 -6.03 -2.27 12.95
N LEU A 286 -5.31 -2.13 14.07
CA LEU A 286 -4.84 -0.83 14.57
C LEU A 286 -3.92 -0.15 13.54
N SER A 287 -3.08 -0.90 12.83
CA SER A 287 -2.19 -0.32 11.81
C SER A 287 -2.94 0.36 10.67
N LEU A 288 -4.12 -0.15 10.28
CA LEU A 288 -4.98 0.49 9.27
C LEU A 288 -5.53 1.83 9.79
N ALA A 289 -6.04 1.84 11.02
CA ALA A 289 -6.52 3.06 11.67
C ALA A 289 -5.37 4.07 11.87
N TYR A 290 -4.19 3.58 12.23
CA TYR A 290 -2.98 4.40 12.40
C TYR A 290 -2.67 5.21 11.14
N LEU A 291 -2.58 4.56 9.99
CA LEU A 291 -2.26 5.25 8.74
C LEU A 291 -3.38 6.21 8.31
N PHE A 292 -4.63 5.75 8.37
CA PHE A 292 -5.79 6.55 7.98
C PHE A 292 -5.90 7.83 8.82
N LEU A 293 -5.73 7.73 10.13
CA LEU A 293 -5.87 8.87 11.05
C LEU A 293 -4.68 9.84 10.96
N HIS A 294 -3.44 9.37 10.74
CA HIS A 294 -2.31 10.27 10.49
C HIS A 294 -2.54 11.11 9.23
N PHE A 295 -2.92 10.48 8.12
CA PHE A 295 -3.22 11.21 6.88
C PHE A 295 -4.49 12.06 7.01
N GLY A 296 -5.47 11.60 7.80
CA GLY A 296 -6.65 12.40 8.15
C GLY A 296 -6.28 13.67 8.91
N ALA A 297 -5.35 13.58 9.87
CA ALA A 297 -4.87 14.75 10.61
C ALA A 297 -4.11 15.74 9.70
N ILE A 298 -3.24 15.25 8.80
CA ILE A 298 -2.60 16.10 7.78
C ILE A 298 -3.65 16.82 6.93
N LEU A 299 -4.70 16.12 6.51
CA LEU A 299 -5.78 16.71 5.71
C LEU A 299 -6.53 17.80 6.47
N VAL A 300 -6.79 17.59 7.76
CA VAL A 300 -7.45 18.59 8.62
C VAL A 300 -6.58 19.82 8.78
N GLU A 301 -5.27 19.66 9.08
CA GLU A 301 -4.32 20.77 9.19
C GLU A 301 -4.26 21.58 7.88
N ALA A 302 -4.11 20.90 6.74
CA ALA A 302 -4.13 21.55 5.43
C ALA A 302 -5.44 22.30 5.13
N GLY A 303 -6.58 21.79 5.63
CA GLY A 303 -7.87 22.46 5.55
C GLY A 303 -7.92 23.73 6.40
N LEU A 304 -7.47 23.65 7.65
CA LEU A 304 -7.44 24.80 8.58
C LEU A 304 -6.51 25.90 8.07
N ASP A 305 -5.34 25.55 7.53
CA ASP A 305 -4.38 26.50 6.96
C ASP A 305 -5.02 27.33 5.82
N ARG A 306 -5.78 26.67 4.94
CA ARG A 306 -6.50 27.34 3.85
C ARG A 306 -7.57 28.34 4.31
N PHE A 307 -8.12 28.17 5.51
CA PHE A 307 -9.08 29.09 6.12
C PHE A 307 -8.42 30.17 6.99
N GLY A 308 -7.08 30.23 7.02
CA GLY A 308 -6.34 31.19 7.85
C GLY A 308 -6.35 30.88 9.34
N TRP A 309 -6.74 29.67 9.72
CA TRP A 309 -6.70 29.15 11.10
C TRP A 309 -5.47 28.26 11.31
N GLY A 310 -4.53 28.43 10.43
CA GLY A 310 -3.43 27.56 10.18
C GLY A 310 -2.41 27.45 11.31
N THR A 311 -1.42 26.65 10.95
CA THR A 311 -0.32 26.16 11.79
C THR A 311 0.41 27.26 12.52
N TRP A 312 0.80 26.95 13.73
CA TRP A 312 1.63 27.77 14.65
C TRP A 312 3.13 27.72 14.32
N LEU A 313 3.50 27.25 13.10
CA LEU A 313 4.88 27.20 12.59
C LEU A 313 5.02 28.06 11.34
#